data_695024d314f32f7a31eed8694c78b24d
#
_entry.id   695024d314f32f7a31eed8694c78b24d
#
_cell.length_a   1.000
_cell.length_b   1.000
_cell.length_c   1.000
_cell.angle_alpha   90.00
_cell.angle_beta   90.00
_cell.angle_gamma   90.00
#
_symmetry.space_group_name_H-M   'P 1'
#
loop_
_entity.id
_entity.type
_entity.pdbx_description
1 polymer ?
#
loop_
_entity_poly.entity_id
_entity_poly.type
_entity_poly.pdbx_seq_one_letter_code
_entity_poly.pdbx_strand_id
1 'polypeptide(L)'
;MTKKTSKDESLEWAKKAFAKLKESKNIKFRSKLEENVASLLEGLGVSYEYESEKLSYTIEHTYTPDFVLPNYVYLETKGYWDPADRRKVLAVKRDNPDVDLRMVFQSPYNTISKKSKTTYAQWCERHDIPWTSYHDIPIDWLV
;
A
#
# COMPACT_ATOMS: atom_id res chain seq x y z
N MET A 1 -39.35 8.45 44.36
CA MET A 1 -37.98 8.00 43.99
C MET A 1 -38.10 7.03 42.84
N THR A 2 -37.72 7.46 41.64
CA THR A 2 -37.58 6.58 40.46
C THR A 2 -36.32 5.71 40.65
N LYS A 3 -36.50 4.37 40.70
CA LYS A 3 -35.36 3.46 40.67
C LYS A 3 -34.65 3.60 39.33
N LYS A 4 -33.38 4.00 39.34
CA LYS A 4 -32.50 3.92 38.15
C LYS A 4 -32.50 2.46 37.67
N THR A 5 -32.73 2.24 36.39
CA THR A 5 -32.62 0.91 35.79
C THR A 5 -31.16 0.50 35.70
N SER A 6 -30.87 -0.80 35.68
CA SER A 6 -29.50 -1.31 35.53
C SER A 6 -28.82 -0.81 34.24
N LYS A 7 -29.64 -0.48 33.23
CA LYS A 7 -29.19 0.09 31.95
C LYS A 7 -28.71 1.54 32.12
N ASP A 8 -29.40 2.33 32.96
CA ASP A 8 -29.01 3.71 33.26
C ASP A 8 -27.70 3.76 34.04
N GLU A 9 -27.50 2.84 34.95
CA GLU A 9 -26.27 2.71 35.73
C GLU A 9 -25.09 2.31 34.86
N SER A 10 -25.26 1.40 33.89
CA SER A 10 -24.26 1.04 32.90
C SER A 10 -23.84 2.23 32.01
N LEU A 11 -24.82 3.05 31.58
CA LEU A 11 -24.54 4.27 30.80
C LEU A 11 -23.78 5.32 31.59
N GLU A 12 -24.12 5.53 32.84
CA GLU A 12 -23.41 6.45 33.74
C GLU A 12 -21.94 6.01 33.96
N TRP A 13 -21.74 4.71 34.20
CA TRP A 13 -20.40 4.15 34.35
C TRP A 13 -19.58 4.33 33.08
N ALA A 14 -20.17 4.04 31.91
CA ALA A 14 -19.51 4.21 30.61
C ALA A 14 -19.10 5.66 30.36
N LYS A 15 -19.97 6.62 30.66
CA LYS A 15 -19.67 8.06 30.57
C LYS A 15 -18.47 8.45 31.43
N LYS A 16 -18.43 7.99 32.67
CA LYS A 16 -17.32 8.29 33.61
C LYS A 16 -16.02 7.66 33.15
N ALA A 17 -16.04 6.40 32.74
CA ALA A 17 -14.87 5.69 32.25
C ALA A 17 -14.33 6.36 30.99
N PHE A 18 -15.22 6.79 30.08
CA PHE A 18 -14.87 7.46 28.85
C PHE A 18 -14.26 8.86 29.08
N ALA A 19 -14.88 9.67 29.94
CA ALA A 19 -14.35 10.97 30.29
C ALA A 19 -12.94 10.88 30.88
N LYS A 20 -12.71 9.89 31.75
CA LYS A 20 -11.42 9.61 32.35
C LYS A 20 -10.37 9.17 31.31
N LEU A 21 -10.77 8.37 30.34
CA LEU A 21 -9.91 7.94 29.22
C LEU A 21 -9.53 9.10 28.33
N LYS A 22 -10.45 10.00 28.03
CA LYS A 22 -10.23 11.22 27.23
C LYS A 22 -9.24 12.16 27.90
N GLU A 23 -9.40 12.40 29.19
CA GLU A 23 -8.48 13.22 29.97
C GLU A 23 -7.06 12.65 30.00
N SER A 24 -6.93 11.32 30.14
CA SER A 24 -5.64 10.65 30.25
C SER A 24 -4.88 10.57 28.92
N LYS A 25 -5.56 10.51 27.78
CA LYS A 25 -4.94 10.29 26.46
C LYS A 25 -4.81 11.56 25.61
N ASN A 26 -5.46 12.65 25.99
CA ASN A 26 -5.42 13.92 25.25
C ASN A 26 -5.63 13.73 23.75
N ILE A 27 -6.75 13.12 23.35
CA ILE A 27 -7.08 12.72 21.98
C ILE A 27 -7.13 13.94 21.07
N LYS A 28 -6.33 13.92 19.99
CA LYS A 28 -6.33 14.94 18.94
C LYS A 28 -6.99 14.36 17.69
N PHE A 29 -8.17 14.84 17.36
CA PHE A 29 -8.88 14.45 16.15
C PHE A 29 -8.30 15.12 14.91
N ARG A 30 -8.37 14.45 13.76
CA ARG A 30 -7.86 14.95 12.49
C ARG A 30 -8.81 15.89 11.77
N SER A 31 -10.10 15.86 12.10
CA SER A 31 -11.12 16.70 11.47
C SER A 31 -12.15 17.16 12.46
N LYS A 32 -12.86 18.23 12.08
CA LYS A 32 -14.00 18.72 12.85
C LYS A 32 -15.15 17.73 12.88
N LEU A 33 -15.35 17.01 11.79
CA LEU A 33 -16.36 15.96 11.71
C LEU A 33 -16.10 14.84 12.74
N GLU A 34 -14.87 14.36 12.83
CA GLU A 34 -14.48 13.35 13.81
C GLU A 34 -14.72 13.83 15.24
N GLU A 35 -14.34 15.08 15.52
CA GLU A 35 -14.57 15.74 16.81
C GLU A 35 -16.07 15.80 17.14
N ASN A 36 -16.90 16.17 16.17
CA ASN A 36 -18.35 16.23 16.32
C ASN A 36 -18.96 14.86 16.59
N VAL A 37 -18.50 13.82 15.88
CA VAL A 37 -18.94 12.44 16.10
C VAL A 37 -18.52 11.97 17.49
N ALA A 38 -17.30 12.25 17.91
CA ALA A 38 -16.82 11.91 19.24
C ALA A 38 -17.70 12.57 20.32
N SER A 39 -18.04 13.85 20.14
CA SER A 39 -18.93 14.58 21.05
C SER A 39 -20.33 13.98 21.11
N LEU A 40 -20.86 13.55 19.97
CA LEU A 40 -22.14 12.84 19.92
C LEU A 40 -22.11 11.53 20.70
N LEU A 41 -21.06 10.72 20.48
CA LEU A 41 -20.87 9.44 21.18
C LEU A 41 -20.76 9.66 22.69
N GLU A 42 -20.00 10.66 23.11
CA GLU A 42 -19.85 11.06 24.52
C GLU A 42 -21.21 11.45 25.11
N GLY A 43 -21.98 12.28 24.39
CA GLY A 43 -23.31 12.72 24.81
C GLY A 43 -24.30 11.57 24.97
N LEU A 44 -24.16 10.53 24.16
CA LEU A 44 -24.97 9.30 24.25
C LEU A 44 -24.44 8.30 25.28
N GLY A 45 -23.31 8.57 25.91
CA GLY A 45 -22.69 7.66 26.88
C GLY A 45 -22.08 6.42 26.24
N VAL A 46 -21.74 6.50 24.97
CA VAL A 46 -21.10 5.40 24.21
C VAL A 46 -19.59 5.57 24.31
N SER A 47 -18.90 4.55 24.84
CA SER A 47 -17.46 4.52 24.85
C SER A 47 -16.92 4.19 23.46
N TYR A 48 -15.78 4.78 23.10
CA TYR A 48 -15.12 4.52 21.85
C TYR A 48 -13.59 4.53 22.00
N GLU A 49 -12.93 3.96 21.06
CA GLU A 49 -11.48 4.15 20.85
C GLU A 49 -11.28 4.91 19.53
N TYR A 50 -10.27 5.75 19.48
CA TYR A 50 -9.96 6.55 18.31
C TYR A 50 -8.72 6.02 17.63
N GLU A 51 -8.84 5.58 16.38
CA GLU A 51 -7.75 5.04 15.56
C GLU A 51 -6.91 3.97 16.26
N SER A 52 -7.55 3.14 17.09
CA SER A 52 -6.87 2.14 17.93
C SER A 52 -6.57 0.83 17.19
N GLU A 53 -7.30 0.54 16.13
CA GLU A 53 -7.18 -0.72 15.41
C GLU A 53 -6.78 -0.50 13.96
N LYS A 54 -6.09 -1.52 13.41
CA LYS A 54 -5.71 -1.57 12.00
C LYS A 54 -6.30 -2.82 11.38
N LEU A 55 -7.04 -2.65 10.30
CA LEU A 55 -7.60 -3.76 9.53
C LEU A 55 -6.81 -3.95 8.25
N SER A 56 -6.39 -5.18 7.99
CA SER A 56 -5.72 -5.53 6.73
C SER A 56 -6.76 -5.75 5.64
N TYR A 57 -6.44 -5.32 4.42
CA TYR A 57 -7.25 -5.64 3.26
C TYR A 57 -6.36 -5.85 2.04
N THR A 58 -6.88 -6.64 1.09
CA THR A 58 -6.17 -6.95 -0.14
C THR A 58 -7.00 -6.47 -1.32
N ILE A 59 -6.35 -5.82 -2.28
CA ILE A 59 -6.97 -5.40 -3.54
C ILE A 59 -6.27 -6.18 -4.67
N GLU A 60 -7.06 -6.84 -5.50
CA GLU A 60 -6.53 -7.47 -6.71
C GLU A 60 -6.41 -6.44 -7.83
N HIS A 61 -5.24 -6.45 -8.48
CA HIS A 61 -4.95 -5.66 -9.66
C HIS A 61 -4.58 -6.58 -10.81
N THR A 62 -4.84 -6.14 -12.03
CA THR A 62 -4.33 -6.80 -13.24
C THR A 62 -3.16 -6.00 -13.81
N TYR A 63 -2.24 -6.72 -14.45
CA TYR A 63 -1.09 -6.14 -15.12
C TYR A 63 -1.04 -6.62 -16.56
N THR A 64 -0.88 -5.68 -17.49
CA THR A 64 -0.80 -5.99 -18.91
C THR A 64 0.60 -5.64 -19.40
N PRO A 65 1.46 -6.63 -19.71
CA PRO A 65 2.77 -6.38 -20.32
C PRO A 65 2.62 -5.68 -21.68
N ASP A 66 3.63 -4.89 -22.06
CA ASP A 66 3.59 -4.18 -23.33
C ASP A 66 3.58 -5.15 -24.54
N PHE A 67 4.39 -6.21 -24.48
CA PHE A 67 4.49 -7.18 -25.58
C PHE A 67 4.51 -8.61 -25.06
N VAL A 68 3.80 -9.47 -25.76
CA VAL A 68 3.85 -10.92 -25.57
C VAL A 68 4.38 -11.54 -26.86
N LEU A 69 5.55 -12.16 -26.80
CA LEU A 69 6.20 -12.76 -27.95
C LEU A 69 5.70 -14.18 -28.21
N PRO A 70 5.83 -14.72 -29.44
CA PRO A 70 5.40 -16.09 -29.74
C PRO A 70 6.09 -17.17 -28.91
N ASN A 71 7.29 -16.90 -28.38
CA ASN A 71 8.04 -17.79 -27.48
C ASN A 71 7.64 -17.64 -26.00
N TYR A 72 6.52 -16.94 -25.74
CA TYR A 72 5.99 -16.66 -24.39
C TYR A 72 6.91 -15.81 -23.48
N VAL A 73 7.83 -15.07 -24.08
CA VAL A 73 8.56 -14.00 -23.39
C VAL A 73 7.67 -12.76 -23.34
N TYR A 74 7.54 -12.16 -22.18
CA TYR A 74 6.80 -10.93 -21.95
C TYR A 74 7.80 -9.78 -21.83
N LEU A 75 7.64 -8.76 -22.66
CA LEU A 75 8.51 -7.57 -22.60
C LEU A 75 7.74 -6.39 -22.04
N GLU A 76 8.36 -5.73 -21.07
CA GLU A 76 7.93 -4.46 -20.53
C GLU A 76 8.95 -3.40 -20.87
N THR A 77 8.50 -2.32 -21.52
CA THR A 77 9.38 -1.23 -21.95
C THR A 77 9.25 -0.03 -21.00
N LYS A 78 10.36 0.55 -20.60
CA LYS A 78 10.39 1.71 -19.71
C LYS A 78 11.45 2.73 -20.11
N GLY A 79 11.00 3.98 -20.18
CA GLY A 79 11.90 5.14 -20.17
C GLY A 79 12.19 5.55 -18.73
N TYR A 80 11.19 6.17 -18.08
CA TYR A 80 11.22 6.45 -16.64
C TYR A 80 10.53 5.33 -15.85
N TRP A 81 11.22 4.83 -14.82
CA TRP A 81 10.75 3.70 -14.03
C TRP A 81 10.65 4.08 -12.56
N ASP A 82 9.48 4.53 -12.14
CA ASP A 82 9.25 5.04 -10.80
C ASP A 82 9.16 3.93 -9.73
N PRO A 83 9.19 4.28 -8.44
CA PRO A 83 9.08 3.30 -7.36
C PRO A 83 7.80 2.46 -7.41
N ALA A 84 6.67 3.04 -7.80
CA ALA A 84 5.40 2.32 -7.89
C ALA A 84 5.45 1.26 -8.99
N ASP A 85 6.01 1.59 -10.16
CA ASP A 85 6.19 0.66 -11.28
C ASP A 85 7.15 -0.48 -10.90
N ARG A 86 8.23 -0.18 -10.19
CA ARG A 86 9.17 -1.21 -9.72
C ARG A 86 8.52 -2.19 -8.75
N ARG A 87 7.73 -1.69 -7.78
CA ARG A 87 6.97 -2.55 -6.86
C ARG A 87 5.95 -3.41 -7.59
N LYS A 88 5.29 -2.86 -8.60
CA LYS A 88 4.34 -3.59 -9.45
C LYS A 88 5.00 -4.78 -10.13
N VAL A 89 6.16 -4.60 -10.75
CA VAL A 89 6.91 -5.68 -11.41
C VAL A 89 7.26 -6.79 -10.42
N LEU A 90 7.73 -6.44 -9.21
CA LEU A 90 8.01 -7.43 -8.17
C LEU A 90 6.76 -8.22 -7.77
N ALA A 91 5.63 -7.52 -7.59
CA ALA A 91 4.36 -8.17 -7.24
C ALA A 91 3.89 -9.11 -8.34
N VAL A 92 3.98 -8.69 -9.60
CA VAL A 92 3.61 -9.52 -10.76
C VAL A 92 4.46 -10.78 -10.83
N LYS A 93 5.77 -10.66 -10.66
CA LYS A 93 6.69 -11.81 -10.65
C LYS A 93 6.44 -12.76 -9.49
N ARG A 94 6.16 -12.22 -8.31
CA ARG A 94 5.83 -13.02 -7.13
C ARG A 94 4.56 -13.83 -7.34
N ASP A 95 3.52 -13.22 -7.88
CA ASP A 95 2.20 -13.82 -8.05
C ASP A 95 2.08 -14.65 -9.33
N ASN A 96 3.03 -14.51 -10.27
CA ASN A 96 3.09 -15.25 -11.53
C ASN A 96 4.51 -15.81 -11.74
N PRO A 97 4.97 -16.76 -10.91
CA PRO A 97 6.36 -17.22 -10.93
C PRO A 97 6.77 -17.89 -12.24
N ASP A 98 5.83 -18.41 -13.01
CA ASP A 98 6.10 -19.09 -14.29
C ASP A 98 6.15 -18.14 -15.50
N VAL A 99 5.88 -16.85 -15.28
CA VAL A 99 5.90 -15.85 -16.36
C VAL A 99 7.33 -15.32 -16.54
N ASP A 100 7.80 -15.37 -17.79
CA ASP A 100 9.10 -14.86 -18.20
C ASP A 100 8.97 -13.37 -18.59
N LEU A 101 8.99 -12.50 -17.58
CA LEU A 101 8.89 -11.06 -17.75
C LEU A 101 10.30 -10.45 -17.80
N ARG A 102 10.60 -9.74 -18.87
CA ARG A 102 11.89 -9.10 -19.11
C ARG A 102 11.72 -7.61 -19.37
N MET A 103 12.66 -6.82 -18.89
CA MET A 103 12.63 -5.37 -19.01
C MET A 103 13.46 -4.89 -20.20
N VAL A 104 12.89 -3.98 -20.97
CA VAL A 104 13.60 -3.27 -22.05
C VAL A 104 13.62 -1.79 -21.70
N PHE A 105 14.81 -1.24 -21.47
CA PHE A 105 14.98 0.16 -21.04
C PHE A 105 15.46 1.05 -22.17
N GLN A 106 14.98 2.26 -22.17
CA GLN A 106 15.57 3.32 -23.00
C GLN A 106 16.98 3.68 -22.47
N SER A 107 17.12 3.78 -21.16
CA SER A 107 18.38 4.16 -20.50
C SER A 107 18.60 3.31 -19.24
N PRO A 108 19.12 2.07 -19.38
CA PRO A 108 19.22 1.13 -18.27
C PRO A 108 20.18 1.57 -17.16
N TYR A 109 21.08 2.50 -17.45
CA TYR A 109 22.07 3.00 -16.49
C TYR A 109 21.62 4.27 -15.75
N ASN A 110 20.40 4.73 -15.98
CA ASN A 110 19.77 5.73 -15.13
C ASN A 110 19.62 5.20 -13.71
N THR A 111 19.85 6.07 -12.72
CA THR A 111 19.64 5.69 -11.32
C THR A 111 18.18 5.66 -10.93
N ILE A 112 17.83 4.82 -9.95
CA ILE A 112 16.45 4.65 -9.48
C ILE A 112 15.90 5.88 -8.76
N SER A 113 16.78 6.78 -8.29
CA SER A 113 16.42 8.07 -7.70
C SER A 113 17.62 9.01 -7.75
N LYS A 114 17.38 10.31 -7.53
CA LYS A 114 18.45 11.33 -7.50
C LYS A 114 19.49 11.07 -6.39
N LYS A 115 19.09 10.44 -5.29
CA LYS A 115 19.95 10.16 -4.13
C LYS A 115 20.62 8.79 -4.19
N SER A 116 20.23 7.95 -5.13
CA SER A 116 20.75 6.58 -5.24
C SER A 116 21.80 6.48 -6.33
N LYS A 117 22.79 5.63 -6.13
CA LYS A 117 23.76 5.22 -7.17
C LYS A 117 23.32 3.96 -7.90
N THR A 118 22.26 3.30 -7.44
CA THR A 118 21.73 2.08 -8.06
C THR A 118 21.06 2.41 -9.38
N THR A 119 21.50 1.78 -10.46
CA THR A 119 20.87 1.91 -11.76
C THR A 119 19.67 0.97 -11.92
N TYR A 120 18.83 1.21 -12.94
CA TYR A 120 17.75 0.28 -13.30
C TYR A 120 18.30 -1.12 -13.57
N ALA A 121 19.39 -1.23 -14.31
CA ALA A 121 20.07 -2.49 -14.59
C ALA A 121 20.49 -3.22 -13.31
N GLN A 122 21.15 -2.54 -12.40
CA GLN A 122 21.58 -3.12 -11.12
C GLN A 122 20.40 -3.55 -10.26
N TRP A 123 19.33 -2.76 -10.26
CA TRP A 123 18.13 -3.10 -9.52
C TRP A 123 17.50 -4.38 -10.08
N CYS A 124 17.41 -4.52 -11.41
CA CYS A 124 16.95 -5.73 -12.07
C CYS A 124 17.81 -6.95 -11.71
N GLU A 125 19.12 -6.80 -11.73
CA GLU A 125 20.05 -7.88 -11.37
C GLU A 125 19.88 -8.35 -9.92
N ARG A 126 19.67 -7.41 -8.99
CA ARG A 126 19.39 -7.74 -7.57
C ARG A 126 18.08 -8.50 -7.38
N HIS A 127 17.13 -8.33 -8.28
CA HIS A 127 15.80 -8.96 -8.21
C HIS A 127 15.61 -10.09 -9.22
N ASP A 128 16.68 -10.55 -9.85
CA ASP A 128 16.66 -11.64 -10.85
C ASP A 128 15.69 -11.36 -12.00
N ILE A 129 15.65 -10.11 -12.48
CA ILE A 129 14.84 -9.68 -13.62
C ILE A 129 15.76 -9.50 -14.81
N PRO A 130 15.57 -10.26 -15.92
CA PRO A 130 16.32 -10.03 -17.14
C PRO A 130 16.04 -8.64 -17.72
N TRP A 131 17.05 -7.97 -18.17
CA TRP A 131 16.94 -6.62 -18.72
C TRP A 131 17.84 -6.44 -19.94
N THR A 132 17.49 -5.49 -20.79
CA THR A 132 18.32 -5.04 -21.89
C THR A 132 18.05 -3.57 -22.21
N SER A 133 18.93 -2.97 -22.97
CA SER A 133 18.65 -1.71 -23.65
C SER A 133 17.86 -1.98 -24.94
N TYR A 134 16.97 -1.07 -25.32
CA TYR A 134 16.23 -1.22 -26.57
C TYR A 134 17.14 -1.18 -27.81
N HIS A 135 18.35 -0.64 -27.68
CA HIS A 135 19.34 -0.63 -28.75
C HIS A 135 19.99 -1.99 -29.01
N ASP A 136 20.00 -2.88 -28.01
CA ASP A 136 20.76 -4.13 -28.03
C ASP A 136 19.93 -5.33 -27.58
N ILE A 137 18.67 -5.43 -28.01
CA ILE A 137 17.83 -6.58 -27.65
C ILE A 137 18.46 -7.85 -28.24
N PRO A 138 18.85 -8.84 -27.41
CA PRO A 138 19.42 -10.09 -27.91
C PRO A 138 18.43 -10.85 -28.80
N ILE A 139 18.92 -11.42 -29.90
CA ILE A 139 18.09 -12.16 -30.85
C ILE A 139 17.42 -13.36 -30.18
N ASP A 140 18.09 -14.04 -29.26
CA ASP A 140 17.54 -15.18 -28.52
C ASP A 140 16.37 -14.80 -27.57
N TRP A 141 16.15 -13.50 -27.33
CA TRP A 141 14.94 -13.03 -26.65
C TRP A 141 13.72 -13.04 -27.60
N LEU A 142 13.96 -12.94 -28.89
CA LEU A 142 12.93 -12.66 -29.91
C LEU A 142 12.49 -13.92 -30.67
N VAL A 143 13.22 -15.01 -30.53
CA VAL A 143 12.99 -16.26 -31.29
C VAL A 143 12.92 -17.49 -30.39
#